data_38d1638a6f5e3743e3ab03bb6c962c94
#
_entry.id   38d1638a6f5e3743e3ab03bb6c962c94
#
_cell.length_a   1.000
_cell.length_b   1.000
_cell.length_c   1.000
_cell.angle_alpha   90.00
_cell.angle_beta   90.00
_cell.angle_gamma   90.00
#
_symmetry.space_group_name_H-M   'P 1'
#
loop_
_entity.id
_entity.type
_entity.pdbx_description
1 polymer ?
#
loop_
_entity_poly.entity_id
_entity_poly.type
_entity_poly.pdbx_seq_one_letter_code
_entity_poly.pdbx_strand_id
1 'polypeptide(L)'
;MEKLRIRAEQIMNEIDKADSKLNFGQKRGKIAELETEVARPEIWNNPQNAQQKMRELAELKKAVDPWETLRIQVQDILELMEFGDDLAEEFSEQISAFETELEQLKKNLLFDGEFD
;
A
#
# COMPACT_ATOMS: atom_id res chain seq x y z
N MET A 1 7.01 16.50 19.45
CA MET A 1 6.29 15.27 19.02
C MET A 1 4.95 15.53 18.34
N GLU A 2 4.24 16.57 18.79
CA GLU A 2 2.92 16.85 18.21
C GLU A 2 3.00 17.14 16.71
N LYS A 3 3.98 17.89 16.27
CA LYS A 3 4.15 18.18 14.84
C LYS A 3 4.42 16.93 14.03
N LEU A 4 5.19 16.00 14.58
CA LEU A 4 5.48 14.74 13.89
C LEU A 4 4.24 13.86 13.81
N ARG A 5 3.45 13.84 14.88
CA ARG A 5 2.19 13.08 14.89
C ARG A 5 1.25 13.61 13.81
N ILE A 6 1.11 14.92 13.70
CA ILE A 6 0.26 15.54 12.68
C ILE A 6 0.73 15.15 11.29
N ARG A 7 2.04 15.18 11.04
CA ARG A 7 2.59 14.79 9.74
C ARG A 7 2.28 13.33 9.42
N ALA A 8 2.46 12.45 10.40
CA ALA A 8 2.16 11.02 10.21
C ALA A 8 0.67 10.79 9.94
N GLU A 9 -0.19 11.49 10.69
CA GLU A 9 -1.63 11.38 10.49
C GLU A 9 -2.06 11.90 9.12
N GLN A 10 -1.39 12.94 8.62
CA GLN A 10 -1.65 13.45 7.27
C GLN A 10 -1.31 12.41 6.21
N ILE A 11 -0.21 11.68 6.40
CA ILE A 11 0.14 10.59 5.47
C ILE A 11 -0.98 9.54 5.48
N MET A 12 -1.45 9.14 6.65
CA MET A 12 -2.54 8.16 6.77
C MET A 12 -3.80 8.65 6.06
N ASN A 13 -4.14 9.93 6.22
CA ASN A 13 -5.30 10.51 5.56
C ASN A 13 -5.18 10.45 4.04
N GLU A 14 -4.00 10.72 3.51
CA GLU A 14 -3.80 10.67 2.07
C GLU A 14 -3.82 9.23 1.55
N ILE A 15 -3.32 8.28 2.34
CA ILE A 15 -3.44 6.86 1.98
C ILE A 15 -4.91 6.46 1.93
N ASP A 16 -5.69 6.89 2.92
CA ASP A 16 -7.13 6.58 2.96
C ASP A 16 -7.87 7.20 1.77
N LYS A 17 -7.50 8.40 1.36
CA LYS A 17 -8.10 9.04 0.18
C LYS A 17 -7.80 8.24 -1.09
N ALA A 18 -6.55 7.80 -1.23
CA ALA A 18 -6.16 6.98 -2.38
C ALA A 18 -6.89 5.64 -2.37
N ASP A 19 -7.00 5.01 -1.21
CA ASP A 19 -7.73 3.75 -1.03
C ASP A 19 -9.16 3.87 -1.56
N SER A 20 -9.87 4.91 -1.10
CA SER A 20 -11.25 5.14 -1.53
C SER A 20 -11.36 5.47 -3.01
N LYS A 21 -10.49 6.34 -3.49
CA LYS A 21 -10.55 6.84 -4.86
C LYS A 21 -10.22 5.76 -5.89
N LEU A 22 -9.29 4.87 -5.54
CA LEU A 22 -8.79 3.84 -6.45
C LEU A 22 -9.42 2.47 -6.17
N ASN A 23 -10.36 2.40 -5.25
CA ASN A 23 -11.07 1.16 -4.91
C ASN A 23 -10.13 0.02 -4.54
N PHE A 24 -9.18 0.29 -3.65
CA PHE A 24 -8.22 -0.73 -3.22
C PHE A 24 -8.90 -1.90 -2.51
N GLY A 25 -10.03 -1.66 -1.84
CA GLY A 25 -10.80 -2.73 -1.23
C GLY A 25 -11.24 -3.78 -2.25
N GLN A 26 -11.75 -3.32 -3.40
CA GLN A 26 -12.12 -4.19 -4.52
C GLN A 26 -10.90 -4.93 -5.06
N LYS A 27 -9.79 -4.22 -5.21
CA LYS A 27 -8.55 -4.82 -5.71
C LYS A 27 -8.03 -5.90 -4.76
N ARG A 28 -8.08 -5.65 -3.45
CA ARG A 28 -7.68 -6.64 -2.45
C ARG A 28 -8.58 -7.88 -2.50
N GLY A 29 -9.88 -7.69 -2.72
CA GLY A 29 -10.81 -8.79 -2.91
C GLY A 29 -10.45 -9.63 -4.12
N LYS A 30 -10.12 -8.98 -5.24
CA LYS A 30 -9.72 -9.67 -6.46
C LYS A 30 -8.40 -10.41 -6.27
N ILE A 31 -7.46 -9.81 -5.55
CA ILE A 31 -6.18 -10.47 -5.21
C ILE A 31 -6.46 -11.76 -4.45
N ALA A 32 -7.32 -11.71 -3.43
CA ALA A 32 -7.65 -12.90 -2.65
C ALA A 32 -8.29 -13.99 -3.51
N GLU A 33 -9.19 -13.62 -4.41
CA GLU A 33 -9.79 -14.57 -5.36
C GLU A 33 -8.75 -15.24 -6.24
N LEU A 34 -7.86 -14.42 -6.83
CA LEU A 34 -6.82 -14.94 -7.72
C LEU A 34 -5.84 -15.83 -6.99
N GLU A 35 -5.47 -15.45 -5.76
CA GLU A 35 -4.59 -16.29 -4.94
C GLU A 35 -5.20 -17.65 -4.67
N THR A 36 -6.50 -17.69 -4.40
CA THR A 36 -7.22 -18.94 -4.21
C THR A 36 -7.25 -19.77 -5.50
N GLU A 37 -7.52 -19.12 -6.64
CA GLU A 37 -7.59 -19.81 -7.92
C GLU A 37 -6.25 -20.41 -8.34
N VAL A 38 -5.15 -19.63 -8.22
CA VAL A 38 -3.83 -20.11 -8.66
C VAL A 38 -3.26 -21.17 -7.72
N ALA A 39 -3.79 -21.27 -6.50
CA ALA A 39 -3.39 -22.30 -5.54
C ALA A 39 -4.02 -23.66 -5.86
N ARG A 40 -5.05 -23.69 -6.70
CA ARG A 40 -5.71 -24.96 -7.07
C ARG A 40 -4.89 -25.68 -8.12
N PRO A 41 -4.58 -26.96 -7.92
CA PRO A 41 -3.81 -27.72 -8.91
C PRO A 41 -4.46 -27.76 -10.29
N GLU A 42 -5.80 -27.79 -10.34
CA GLU A 42 -6.58 -27.91 -11.57
C GLU A 42 -6.34 -26.77 -12.54
N ILE A 43 -5.98 -25.58 -12.04
CA ILE A 43 -5.78 -24.43 -12.90
C ILE A 43 -4.66 -24.66 -13.92
N TRP A 44 -3.70 -25.51 -13.56
CA TRP A 44 -2.55 -25.79 -14.42
C TRP A 44 -2.87 -26.77 -15.54
N ASN A 45 -4.10 -27.31 -15.58
CA ASN A 45 -4.58 -28.07 -16.72
C ASN A 45 -4.70 -27.20 -17.97
N ASN A 46 -4.80 -25.88 -17.79
CA ASN A 46 -4.73 -24.91 -18.86
C ASN A 46 -3.63 -23.91 -18.52
N PRO A 47 -2.39 -24.17 -18.93
CA PRO A 47 -1.25 -23.33 -18.55
C PRO A 47 -1.37 -21.87 -18.96
N GLN A 48 -1.99 -21.59 -20.12
CA GLN A 48 -2.16 -20.22 -20.60
C GLN A 48 -3.07 -19.43 -19.68
N ASN A 49 -4.16 -20.05 -19.25
CA ASN A 49 -5.10 -19.42 -18.33
C ASN A 49 -4.44 -19.19 -16.98
N ALA A 50 -3.67 -20.18 -16.49
CA ALA A 50 -2.95 -20.05 -15.23
C ALA A 50 -1.95 -18.90 -15.27
N GLN A 51 -1.19 -18.79 -16.36
CA GLN A 51 -0.21 -17.71 -16.51
C GLN A 51 -0.89 -16.34 -16.58
N GLN A 52 -2.02 -16.25 -17.26
CA GLN A 52 -2.77 -15.00 -17.33
C GLN A 52 -3.25 -14.55 -15.95
N LYS A 53 -3.76 -15.49 -15.15
CA LYS A 53 -4.20 -15.18 -13.79
C LYS A 53 -3.03 -14.79 -12.89
N MET A 54 -1.89 -15.44 -13.03
CA MET A 54 -0.69 -15.08 -12.28
C MET A 54 -0.22 -13.67 -12.64
N ARG A 55 -0.30 -13.30 -13.91
CA ARG A 55 0.08 -11.96 -14.36
C ARG A 55 -0.87 -10.91 -13.81
N GLU A 56 -2.16 -11.18 -13.89
CA GLU A 56 -3.18 -10.28 -13.34
C GLU A 56 -2.97 -10.08 -11.84
N LEU A 57 -2.70 -11.17 -11.12
CA LEU A 57 -2.42 -11.11 -9.69
C LEU A 57 -1.20 -10.25 -9.39
N ALA A 58 -0.12 -10.45 -10.14
CA ALA A 58 1.11 -9.67 -9.96
C ALA A 58 0.87 -8.18 -10.19
N GLU A 59 0.10 -7.83 -11.20
CA GLU A 59 -0.22 -6.44 -11.51
C GLU A 59 -1.06 -5.79 -10.42
N LEU A 60 -2.05 -6.51 -9.89
CA LEU A 60 -2.88 -6.00 -8.81
C LEU A 60 -2.06 -5.78 -7.54
N LYS A 61 -1.20 -6.74 -7.20
CA LYS A 61 -0.33 -6.61 -6.03
C LYS A 61 0.63 -5.44 -6.18
N LYS A 62 1.19 -5.27 -7.36
CA LYS A 62 2.10 -4.15 -7.64
C LYS A 62 1.41 -2.81 -7.42
N ALA A 63 0.12 -2.73 -7.74
CA ALA A 63 -0.65 -1.50 -7.56
C ALA A 63 -1.00 -1.23 -6.09
N VAL A 64 -1.29 -2.27 -5.31
CA VAL A 64 -1.85 -2.13 -3.96
C VAL A 64 -0.79 -2.26 -2.86
N ASP A 65 0.13 -3.21 -2.98
CA ASP A 65 1.05 -3.57 -1.90
C ASP A 65 1.93 -2.40 -1.41
N PRO A 66 2.47 -1.53 -2.28
CA PRO A 66 3.28 -0.42 -1.78
C PRO A 66 2.50 0.53 -0.88
N TRP A 67 1.22 0.76 -1.17
CA TRP A 67 0.35 1.60 -0.35
C TRP A 67 0.07 0.93 0.99
N GLU A 68 -0.17 -0.37 0.98
CA GLU A 68 -0.44 -1.13 2.20
C GLU A 68 0.80 -1.17 3.09
N THR A 69 1.98 -1.36 2.50
CA THR A 69 3.25 -1.34 3.23
C THR A 69 3.46 0.01 3.91
N LEU A 70 3.23 1.10 3.18
CA LEU A 70 3.38 2.44 3.73
C LEU A 70 2.40 2.66 4.89
N ARG A 71 1.15 2.22 4.73
CA ARG A 71 0.13 2.33 5.78
C ARG A 71 0.60 1.66 7.07
N ILE A 72 1.09 0.43 6.96
CA ILE A 72 1.56 -0.34 8.13
C ILE A 72 2.72 0.38 8.81
N GLN A 73 3.67 0.86 8.02
CA GLN A 73 4.85 1.56 8.56
C GLN A 73 4.47 2.82 9.31
N VAL A 74 3.56 3.62 8.75
CA VAL A 74 3.13 4.86 9.39
C VAL A 74 2.32 4.56 10.65
N GLN A 75 1.46 3.54 10.59
CA GLN A 75 0.68 3.14 11.75
C GLN A 75 1.57 2.67 12.89
N ASP A 76 2.63 1.91 12.58
CA ASP A 76 3.59 1.45 13.58
C ASP A 76 4.28 2.64 14.26
N ILE A 77 4.66 3.66 13.49
CA ILE A 77 5.28 4.87 14.04
C ILE A 77 4.30 5.59 14.97
N LEU A 78 3.05 5.72 14.55
CA LEU A 78 2.03 6.38 15.39
C LEU A 78 1.83 5.65 16.71
N GLU A 79 1.84 4.32 16.68
CA GLU A 79 1.72 3.52 17.89
C GLU A 79 2.94 3.71 18.80
N LEU A 80 4.15 3.73 18.24
CA LEU A 80 5.37 3.92 19.00
C LEU A 80 5.43 5.29 19.64
N MET A 81 4.89 6.32 18.99
CA MET A 81 4.84 7.67 19.55
C MET A 81 4.06 7.76 20.85
N GLU A 82 3.13 6.85 21.06
CA GLU A 82 2.34 6.82 22.29
C GLU A 82 3.17 6.39 23.49
N PHE A 83 4.31 5.74 23.26
CA PHE A 83 5.17 5.24 24.34
C PHE A 83 6.23 6.23 24.81
N GLY A 84 6.42 7.35 24.10
CA GLY A 84 7.33 8.40 24.56
C GLY A 84 8.04 9.14 23.44
N ASP A 85 8.84 10.15 23.84
CA ASP A 85 9.51 11.09 22.94
C ASP A 85 10.97 10.77 22.71
N ASP A 86 11.47 9.68 23.29
CA ASP A 86 12.90 9.38 23.30
C ASP A 86 13.50 9.21 21.90
N LEU A 87 12.65 8.86 20.92
CA LEU A 87 13.09 8.59 19.55
C LEU A 87 12.60 9.65 18.57
N ALA A 88 12.34 10.87 19.06
CA ALA A 88 11.79 11.94 18.21
C ALA A 88 12.62 12.21 16.96
N GLU A 89 13.94 12.19 17.09
CA GLU A 89 14.82 12.44 15.96
C GLU A 89 14.70 11.32 14.91
N GLU A 90 14.67 10.07 15.36
CA GLU A 90 14.50 8.92 14.48
C GLU A 90 13.13 8.94 13.83
N PHE A 91 12.09 9.28 14.57
CA PHE A 91 10.74 9.42 14.00
C PHE A 91 10.69 10.49 12.93
N SER A 92 11.37 11.61 13.15
CA SER A 92 11.44 12.69 12.18
C SER A 92 12.03 12.21 10.84
N GLU A 93 13.12 11.46 10.91
CA GLU A 93 13.76 10.91 9.72
C GLU A 93 12.87 9.91 9.02
N GLN A 94 12.22 9.03 9.77
CA GLN A 94 11.34 8.03 9.19
C GLN A 94 10.11 8.65 8.55
N ILE A 95 9.51 9.64 9.21
CA ILE A 95 8.34 10.34 8.66
C ILE A 95 8.70 11.07 7.38
N SER A 96 9.88 11.70 7.33
CA SER A 96 10.35 12.35 6.11
C SER A 96 10.49 11.34 4.96
N ALA A 97 11.00 10.14 5.26
CA ALA A 97 11.12 9.08 4.28
C ALA A 97 9.73 8.61 3.81
N PHE A 98 8.78 8.50 4.71
CA PHE A 98 7.41 8.10 4.36
C PHE A 98 6.72 9.16 3.50
N GLU A 99 6.97 10.45 3.76
CA GLU A 99 6.43 11.53 2.94
C GLU A 99 6.98 11.45 1.52
N THR A 100 8.27 11.14 1.38
CA THR A 100 8.90 10.96 0.08
C THR A 100 8.30 9.76 -0.65
N GLU A 101 8.11 8.66 0.05
CA GLU A 101 7.51 7.46 -0.53
C GLU A 101 6.08 7.73 -0.99
N LEU A 102 5.30 8.45 -0.18
CA LEU A 102 3.94 8.82 -0.55
C LEU A 102 3.91 9.62 -1.85
N GLU A 103 4.80 10.59 -1.99
CA GLU A 103 4.88 11.38 -3.21
C GLU A 103 5.25 10.53 -4.41
N GLN A 104 6.15 9.57 -4.21
CA GLN A 104 6.53 8.65 -5.29
C GLN A 104 5.36 7.77 -5.71
N LEU A 105 4.60 7.25 -4.75
CA LEU A 105 3.43 6.43 -5.06
C LEU A 105 2.38 7.23 -5.82
N LYS A 106 2.17 8.49 -5.45
CA LYS A 106 1.25 9.37 -6.17
C LYS A 106 1.70 9.59 -7.61
N LYS A 107 3.00 9.82 -7.81
CA LYS A 107 3.55 10.00 -9.15
C LYS A 107 3.37 8.75 -10.00
N ASN A 108 3.57 7.60 -9.42
CA ASN A 108 3.39 6.33 -10.13
C ASN A 108 1.95 6.17 -10.62
N LEU A 109 0.98 6.61 -9.81
CA LEU A 109 -0.43 6.58 -10.22
C LEU A 109 -0.70 7.46 -11.43
N LEU A 110 -0.09 8.65 -11.46
CA LEU A 110 -0.23 9.56 -12.59
C LEU A 110 0.34 8.94 -13.87
N PHE A 111 1.45 8.25 -13.76
CA PHE A 111 2.06 7.55 -14.89
C PHE A 111 1.18 6.45 -15.43
N ASP A 112 0.50 5.73 -14.55
CA ASP A 112 -0.36 4.62 -14.93
C ASP A 112 -1.74 5.08 -15.39
N GLY A 113 -2.00 6.39 -15.33
CA GLY A 113 -3.28 6.94 -15.76
C GLY A 113 -4.45 6.64 -14.82
N GLU A 114 -4.18 6.16 -13.64
CA GLU A 114 -5.23 5.81 -12.68
C GLU A 114 -5.71 6.99 -11.84
N PHE A 115 -5.06 8.14 -11.97
CA PHE A 115 -5.34 9.32 -11.17
C PHE A 115 -5.96 10.43 -12.01
N ASP A 116 -7.04 10.14 -12.64
CA ASP A 116 -7.76 11.14 -13.43
C ASP A 116 -8.81 11.89 -12.61
#